data_d8eb096a5f2ceb8eca201451eb1de62f
#
_entry.id   d8eb096a5f2ceb8eca201451eb1de62f
#
_cell.length_a   1.000
_cell.length_b   1.000
_cell.length_c   1.000
_cell.angle_alpha   90.00
_cell.angle_beta   90.00
_cell.angle_gamma   90.00
#
_symmetry.space_group_name_H-M   'P 1'
#
loop_
_entity.id
_entity.type
_entity.pdbx_description
1 polymer ?
#
loop_
_entity_poly.entity_id
_entity_poly.type
_entity_poly.pdbx_seq_one_letter_code
_entity_poly.pdbx_strand_id
1 'polypeptide(L)'
;MKIILDLHKNYIPVLKVIFQNFNYTLNHLEMIQEWLLSSDFKQRFQDVNHPYPSLLDPKKLNDQAEKINYHNISGELAWKMNLPLPENYKLIWLWAACSGTMAIYTFFNYSDISTINANGWEDEKKVYIDNYTYILSKKTHVAIAPRVFENNDKIYYLFTSNVPLLYICRDPISIIRHAINHIGDQNSKIKPMMKQITLNSNFKELFPEILYWYSNSSKPELNSLIKVLDNYELYFKSYQRIKILKKDVLCFELNEISGLNARKTFDFIADKFFNVKCDYSFFSKRINRHQGDLVVLPVVYSIVIGEICINIVITTKNLMYFNSLEPKMTDEDYIDITSEIFKERK
;
A
#
# COMPACT_ATOMS: atom_id res chain seq x y z
N MET A 1 -11.01 34.48 20.55
CA MET A 1 -11.88 33.28 20.65
C MET A 1 -13.35 33.60 20.37
N LYS A 2 -14.01 34.52 21.10
CA LYS A 2 -15.46 34.84 20.87
C LYS A 2 -15.78 35.15 19.42
N ILE A 3 -15.00 36.01 18.75
CA ILE A 3 -15.17 36.37 17.34
C ILE A 3 -15.19 35.15 16.43
N ILE A 4 -14.26 34.19 16.62
CA ILE A 4 -14.17 32.95 15.81
C ILE A 4 -15.43 32.11 16.02
N LEU A 5 -15.84 31.93 17.28
CA LEU A 5 -17.00 31.10 17.62
C LEU A 5 -18.30 31.71 17.07
N ASP A 6 -18.47 33.03 17.17
CA ASP A 6 -19.67 33.74 16.66
C ASP A 6 -19.73 33.66 15.13
N LEU A 7 -18.61 33.82 14.44
CA LEU A 7 -18.55 33.77 12.98
C LEU A 7 -18.85 32.35 12.43
N HIS A 8 -18.33 31.34 13.09
CA HIS A 8 -18.44 29.96 12.62
C HIS A 8 -19.51 29.14 13.35
N LYS A 9 -20.44 29.78 14.08
CA LYS A 9 -21.47 29.07 14.87
C LYS A 9 -22.28 28.04 14.07
N ASN A 10 -22.45 28.25 12.78
CA ASN A 10 -23.19 27.37 11.87
C ASN A 10 -22.29 26.39 11.10
N TYR A 11 -20.96 26.39 11.34
CA TYR A 11 -20.02 25.52 10.70
C TYR A 11 -19.37 24.56 11.73
N ILE A 12 -20.15 23.54 12.11
CA ILE A 12 -19.78 22.57 13.16
C ILE A 12 -18.39 21.95 12.97
N PRO A 13 -17.94 21.56 11.75
CA PRO A 13 -16.61 20.98 11.57
C PRO A 13 -15.47 21.87 12.09
N VAL A 14 -15.52 23.18 11.90
CA VAL A 14 -14.47 24.07 12.41
C VAL A 14 -14.53 24.21 13.92
N LEU A 15 -15.72 24.27 14.51
CA LEU A 15 -15.85 24.30 15.97
C LEU A 15 -15.26 23.00 16.57
N LYS A 16 -15.54 21.87 15.95
CA LYS A 16 -15.00 20.57 16.40
C LYS A 16 -13.49 20.56 16.42
N VAL A 17 -12.80 21.00 15.36
CA VAL A 17 -11.33 21.01 15.31
C VAL A 17 -10.72 21.99 16.29
N ILE A 18 -11.36 23.15 16.52
CA ILE A 18 -10.95 24.13 17.54
C ILE A 18 -11.00 23.52 18.93
N PHE A 19 -12.13 22.90 19.30
CA PHE A 19 -12.28 22.31 20.65
C PHE A 19 -11.41 21.08 20.85
N GLN A 20 -11.18 20.27 19.82
CA GLN A 20 -10.25 19.14 19.88
C GLN A 20 -8.79 19.57 20.08
N ASN A 21 -8.45 20.82 19.72
CA ASN A 21 -7.11 21.40 19.83
C ASN A 21 -7.12 22.68 20.68
N PHE A 22 -7.95 22.74 21.73
CA PHE A 22 -8.25 23.96 22.45
C PHE A 22 -7.00 24.68 22.98
N ASN A 23 -6.12 23.98 23.67
CA ASN A 23 -4.90 24.57 24.22
C ASN A 23 -3.99 25.11 23.12
N TYR A 24 -3.83 24.38 22.02
CA TYR A 24 -3.06 24.83 20.86
C TYR A 24 -3.68 26.10 20.26
N THR A 25 -5.00 26.12 20.13
CA THR A 25 -5.76 27.29 19.61
C THR A 25 -5.57 28.52 20.47
N LEU A 26 -5.58 28.37 21.81
CA LEU A 26 -5.35 29.50 22.71
C LEU A 26 -3.92 30.05 22.61
N ASN A 27 -2.92 29.16 22.54
CA ASN A 27 -1.51 29.56 22.46
C ASN A 27 -1.16 30.22 21.12
N HIS A 28 -1.95 30.00 20.07
CA HIS A 28 -1.71 30.54 18.72
C HIS A 28 -2.92 31.30 18.19
N LEU A 29 -3.68 31.96 19.09
CA LEU A 29 -4.99 32.52 18.80
C LEU A 29 -4.97 33.55 17.67
N GLU A 30 -4.00 34.45 17.63
CA GLU A 30 -3.93 35.50 16.60
C GLU A 30 -3.75 34.91 15.22
N MET A 31 -2.82 34.01 15.05
CA MET A 31 -2.52 33.35 13.78
C MET A 31 -3.73 32.51 13.28
N ILE A 32 -4.34 31.74 14.20
CA ILE A 32 -5.51 30.91 13.86
C ILE A 32 -6.73 31.81 13.53
N GLN A 33 -6.91 32.91 14.24
CA GLN A 33 -7.97 33.87 13.95
C GLN A 33 -7.77 34.52 12.58
N GLU A 34 -6.55 34.98 12.25
CA GLU A 34 -6.23 35.52 10.93
C GLU A 34 -6.60 34.53 9.81
N TRP A 35 -6.22 33.25 9.97
CA TRP A 35 -6.54 32.21 9.00
C TRP A 35 -8.03 31.96 8.88
N LEU A 36 -8.72 31.69 9.99
CA LEU A 36 -10.15 31.35 9.98
C LEU A 36 -11.05 32.50 9.50
N LEU A 37 -10.60 33.75 9.58
CA LEU A 37 -11.28 34.93 9.05
C LEU A 37 -10.95 35.23 7.59
N SER A 38 -9.96 34.55 7.00
CA SER A 38 -9.50 34.81 5.65
C SER A 38 -10.52 34.41 4.59
N SER A 39 -10.51 35.11 3.46
CA SER A 39 -11.30 34.74 2.29
C SER A 39 -10.90 33.36 1.74
N ASP A 40 -9.62 32.98 1.83
CA ASP A 40 -9.12 31.69 1.38
C ASP A 40 -9.71 30.54 2.23
N PHE A 41 -9.76 30.69 3.55
CA PHE A 41 -10.43 29.71 4.42
C PHE A 41 -11.91 29.56 4.07
N LYS A 42 -12.61 30.69 3.91
CA LYS A 42 -14.03 30.70 3.58
C LYS A 42 -14.28 29.92 2.28
N GLN A 43 -13.57 30.26 1.22
CA GLN A 43 -13.74 29.65 -0.10
C GLN A 43 -13.38 28.14 -0.11
N ARG A 44 -12.30 27.76 0.55
CA ARG A 44 -11.79 26.37 0.52
C ARG A 44 -12.52 25.43 1.44
N PHE A 45 -13.06 25.92 2.55
CA PHE A 45 -13.63 25.07 3.59
C PHE A 45 -15.09 25.42 3.91
N GLN A 46 -15.42 26.68 4.20
CA GLN A 46 -16.74 27.05 4.68
C GLN A 46 -17.80 27.00 3.58
N ASP A 47 -17.55 27.63 2.43
CA ASP A 47 -18.53 27.73 1.33
C ASP A 47 -18.85 26.36 0.70
N VAL A 48 -17.93 25.40 0.80
CA VAL A 48 -18.10 24.02 0.32
C VAL A 48 -18.52 23.05 1.45
N ASN A 49 -18.75 23.57 2.65
CA ASN A 49 -19.06 22.79 3.84
C ASN A 49 -18.11 21.59 4.03
N HIS A 50 -16.80 21.86 3.96
CA HIS A 50 -15.76 20.81 4.03
C HIS A 50 -15.80 20.09 5.37
N PRO A 51 -15.83 18.73 5.43
CA PRO A 51 -16.03 18.00 6.69
C PRO A 51 -14.83 18.07 7.63
N TYR A 52 -13.64 18.36 7.11
CA TYR A 52 -12.37 18.40 7.86
C TYR A 52 -11.60 19.69 7.56
N PRO A 53 -12.06 20.86 8.02
CA PRO A 53 -11.37 22.13 7.80
C PRO A 53 -10.01 22.13 8.51
N SER A 54 -9.00 22.67 7.84
CA SER A 54 -7.66 22.84 8.41
C SER A 54 -7.65 23.94 9.47
N LEU A 55 -7.08 23.66 10.64
CA LEU A 55 -6.95 24.65 11.73
C LEU A 55 -5.88 25.71 11.43
N LEU A 56 -4.89 25.41 10.60
CA LEU A 56 -3.83 26.31 10.18
C LEU A 56 -3.85 26.53 8.68
N ASP A 57 -3.25 27.62 8.22
CA ASP A 57 -3.11 27.91 6.78
C ASP A 57 -2.12 26.94 6.09
N PRO A 58 -2.60 26.05 5.21
CA PRO A 58 -1.72 25.10 4.55
C PRO A 58 -0.66 25.74 3.65
N LYS A 59 -0.90 26.93 3.13
CA LYS A 59 0.10 27.64 2.30
C LYS A 59 1.27 28.10 3.13
N LYS A 60 0.98 28.72 4.30
CA LYS A 60 2.04 29.13 5.23
C LYS A 60 2.80 27.94 5.78
N LEU A 61 2.12 26.79 6.02
CA LEU A 61 2.78 25.58 6.51
C LEU A 61 3.80 24.97 5.53
N ASN A 62 3.62 25.15 4.22
CA ASN A 62 4.58 24.70 3.21
C ASN A 62 5.81 25.61 3.08
N ASP A 63 5.76 26.81 3.63
CA ASP A 63 6.91 27.74 3.66
C ASP A 63 7.81 27.42 4.87
N GLN A 64 9.04 26.96 4.59
CA GLN A 64 10.01 26.62 5.64
C GLN A 64 10.56 27.86 6.38
N ALA A 65 10.38 29.07 5.82
CA ALA A 65 10.77 30.32 6.49
C ALA A 65 9.78 30.72 7.60
N GLU A 66 8.57 30.20 7.55
CA GLU A 66 7.56 30.46 8.56
C GLU A 66 7.93 29.80 9.90
N LYS A 67 7.65 30.51 11.01
CA LYS A 67 7.91 30.02 12.36
C LYS A 67 7.19 28.71 12.67
N ILE A 68 5.98 28.55 12.14
CA ILE A 68 5.19 27.32 12.23
C ILE A 68 5.02 26.76 10.82
N ASN A 69 5.64 25.62 10.57
CA ASN A 69 5.62 24.93 9.29
C ASN A 69 5.55 23.40 9.50
N TYR A 70 5.41 22.64 8.43
CA TYR A 70 5.28 21.19 8.50
C TYR A 70 6.45 20.49 9.20
N HIS A 71 7.67 21.00 9.14
CA HIS A 71 8.85 20.36 9.76
C HIS A 71 8.86 20.44 11.30
N ASN A 72 8.11 21.38 11.89
CA ASN A 72 8.05 21.53 13.35
C ASN A 72 6.70 21.13 13.97
N ILE A 73 5.83 20.48 13.17
CA ILE A 73 4.57 19.89 13.64
C ILE A 73 4.67 18.36 13.53
N SER A 74 4.33 17.65 14.61
CA SER A 74 4.28 16.18 14.53
C SER A 74 3.11 15.69 13.67
N GLY A 75 3.27 14.51 13.04
CA GLY A 75 2.20 13.91 12.23
C GLY A 75 0.91 13.67 13.01
N GLU A 76 1.00 13.31 14.30
CA GLU A 76 -0.16 13.15 15.17
C GLU A 76 -0.91 14.47 15.38
N LEU A 77 -0.17 15.56 15.61
CA LEU A 77 -0.78 16.87 15.79
C LEU A 77 -1.36 17.39 14.49
N ALA A 78 -0.67 17.18 13.38
CA ALA A 78 -1.16 17.49 12.04
C ALA A 78 -2.49 16.79 11.75
N TRP A 79 -2.59 15.49 12.05
CA TRP A 79 -3.84 14.74 11.94
C TRP A 79 -4.96 15.33 12.80
N LYS A 80 -4.69 15.64 14.08
CA LYS A 80 -5.69 16.23 15.00
C LYS A 80 -6.20 17.58 14.51
N MET A 81 -5.33 18.38 13.92
CA MET A 81 -5.65 19.71 13.39
C MET A 81 -6.24 19.70 11.98
N ASN A 82 -6.49 18.52 11.38
CA ASN A 82 -6.95 18.34 10.00
C ASN A 82 -6.02 19.01 8.97
N LEU A 83 -4.72 19.02 9.21
CA LEU A 83 -3.80 19.62 8.25
C LEU A 83 -3.72 18.74 7.00
N PRO A 84 -3.78 19.32 5.80
CA PRO A 84 -3.46 18.59 4.59
C PRO A 84 -2.06 17.99 4.63
N LEU A 85 -1.78 16.98 3.82
CA LEU A 85 -0.42 16.49 3.65
C LEU A 85 0.48 17.59 3.03
N PRO A 86 1.77 17.68 3.43
CA PRO A 86 2.73 18.57 2.78
C PRO A 86 2.77 18.33 1.26
N GLU A 87 2.95 19.40 0.46
CA GLU A 87 2.77 19.35 -1.00
C GLU A 87 3.97 18.76 -1.78
N ASN A 88 4.87 18.06 -1.13
CA ASN A 88 6.07 17.49 -1.75
C ASN A 88 5.89 16.04 -2.23
N TYR A 89 4.73 15.72 -2.82
CA TYR A 89 4.51 14.45 -3.50
C TYR A 89 4.02 14.69 -4.94
N LYS A 90 4.27 13.73 -5.84
CA LYS A 90 4.02 13.90 -7.28
C LYS A 90 2.85 13.10 -7.79
N LEU A 91 2.43 12.09 -7.05
CA LEU A 91 1.28 11.23 -7.35
C LEU A 91 0.58 10.85 -6.06
N ILE A 92 -0.72 10.59 -6.17
CA ILE A 92 -1.50 9.86 -5.15
C ILE A 92 -1.78 8.49 -5.74
N TRP A 93 -1.43 7.44 -5.03
CA TRP A 93 -1.78 6.08 -5.45
C TRP A 93 -2.95 5.57 -4.64
N LEU A 94 -4.10 5.41 -5.30
CA LEU A 94 -5.28 4.79 -4.68
C LEU A 94 -5.11 3.27 -4.65
N TRP A 95 -4.93 2.77 -3.46
CA TRP A 95 -4.71 1.36 -3.24
C TRP A 95 -6.02 0.55 -3.35
N ALA A 96 -6.04 -0.46 -4.22
CA ALA A 96 -7.19 -1.34 -4.43
C ALA A 96 -6.80 -2.81 -4.25
N ALA A 97 -7.62 -3.56 -3.54
CA ALA A 97 -7.36 -4.98 -3.33
C ALA A 97 -7.39 -5.76 -4.65
N CYS A 98 -6.53 -6.75 -4.77
CA CYS A 98 -6.45 -7.64 -5.93
C CYS A 98 -6.16 -6.96 -7.28
N SER A 99 -5.65 -5.72 -7.28
CA SER A 99 -5.36 -4.92 -8.48
C SER A 99 -3.86 -4.72 -8.72
N GLY A 100 -3.02 -5.71 -8.40
CA GLY A 100 -1.59 -5.66 -8.68
C GLY A 100 -0.78 -4.76 -7.74
N THR A 101 -1.31 -4.44 -6.58
CA THR A 101 -0.73 -3.53 -5.58
C THR A 101 0.71 -3.87 -5.24
N MET A 102 1.01 -5.15 -5.00
CA MET A 102 2.38 -5.58 -4.66
C MET A 102 3.34 -5.43 -5.84
N ALA A 103 2.85 -5.53 -7.08
CA ALA A 103 3.67 -5.28 -8.26
C ALA A 103 4.06 -3.80 -8.34
N ILE A 104 3.09 -2.88 -8.18
CA ILE A 104 3.35 -1.43 -8.20
C ILE A 104 4.32 -1.04 -7.08
N TYR A 105 4.07 -1.50 -5.85
CA TYR A 105 4.97 -1.24 -4.73
C TYR A 105 6.41 -1.68 -5.04
N THR A 106 6.55 -2.84 -5.64
CA THR A 106 7.83 -3.39 -6.06
C THR A 106 8.50 -2.52 -7.13
N PHE A 107 7.75 -2.10 -8.15
CA PHE A 107 8.28 -1.29 -9.23
C PHE A 107 8.72 0.09 -8.73
N PHE A 108 7.95 0.74 -7.88
CA PHE A 108 8.37 2.00 -7.26
C PHE A 108 9.67 1.85 -6.49
N ASN A 109 9.82 0.80 -5.68
CA ASN A 109 11.06 0.55 -4.95
C ASN A 109 12.27 0.34 -5.86
N TYR A 110 12.11 -0.31 -7.02
CA TYR A 110 13.19 -0.49 -7.98
C TYR A 110 13.50 0.74 -8.83
N SER A 111 12.58 1.68 -8.87
CA SER A 111 12.75 2.94 -9.59
C SER A 111 13.20 4.08 -8.67
N ASP A 112 13.62 3.79 -7.47
CA ASP A 112 13.96 4.78 -6.43
C ASP A 112 12.83 5.81 -6.18
N ILE A 113 11.61 5.38 -6.42
CA ILE A 113 10.40 6.14 -6.10
C ILE A 113 9.91 5.70 -4.73
N SER A 114 10.01 6.59 -3.76
CA SER A 114 9.64 6.26 -2.40
C SER A 114 8.13 6.21 -2.20
N THR A 115 7.67 5.22 -1.47
CA THR A 115 6.29 5.08 -1.02
C THR A 115 6.26 4.38 0.33
N ILE A 116 5.24 4.64 1.12
CA ILE A 116 5.06 3.90 2.37
C ILE A 116 4.67 2.44 2.09
N ASN A 117 5.02 1.55 3.01
CA ASN A 117 4.55 0.17 2.96
C ASN A 117 3.20 0.07 3.68
N ALA A 118 2.12 0.48 3.01
CA ALA A 118 0.78 0.30 3.54
C ALA A 118 0.28 -1.11 3.22
N ASN A 119 0.17 -1.95 4.23
CA ASN A 119 -0.38 -3.31 4.07
C ASN A 119 -1.89 -3.33 3.82
N GLY A 120 -2.53 -2.17 3.73
CA GLY A 120 -3.95 -2.02 3.48
C GLY A 120 -4.86 -2.42 4.64
N TRP A 121 -4.30 -2.85 5.77
CA TRP A 121 -5.00 -3.20 7.00
C TRP A 121 -4.77 -2.16 8.09
N GLU A 122 -4.03 -1.11 7.79
CA GLU A 122 -3.70 -0.06 8.74
C GLU A 122 -4.82 0.97 8.81
N ASP A 123 -4.99 1.58 9.98
CA ASP A 123 -5.95 2.66 10.15
C ASP A 123 -5.54 3.91 9.35
N GLU A 124 -6.50 4.73 8.99
CA GLU A 124 -6.28 5.91 8.16
C GLU A 124 -5.32 6.95 8.80
N LYS A 125 -5.34 7.06 10.14
CA LYS A 125 -4.45 7.97 10.87
C LYS A 125 -3.00 7.52 10.73
N LYS A 126 -2.73 6.21 10.86
CA LYS A 126 -1.39 5.66 10.67
C LYS A 126 -0.89 5.91 9.26
N VAL A 127 -1.72 5.63 8.24
CA VAL A 127 -1.36 5.89 6.85
C VAL A 127 -1.11 7.37 6.58
N TYR A 128 -1.88 8.28 7.20
CA TYR A 128 -1.62 9.72 7.11
C TYR A 128 -0.26 10.08 7.73
N ILE A 129 0.03 9.60 8.94
CA ILE A 129 1.29 9.92 9.65
C ILE A 129 2.50 9.37 8.89
N ASP A 130 2.40 8.17 8.36
CA ASP A 130 3.46 7.56 7.56
C ASP A 130 3.71 8.36 6.27
N ASN A 131 2.67 8.71 5.50
CA ASN A 131 2.80 9.61 4.35
C ASN A 131 3.43 10.95 4.75
N TYR A 132 2.94 11.58 5.81
CA TYR A 132 3.43 12.86 6.32
C TYR A 132 4.94 12.82 6.57
N THR A 133 5.40 11.79 7.29
CA THR A 133 6.81 11.62 7.64
C THR A 133 7.67 11.37 6.40
N TYR A 134 7.20 10.52 5.49
CA TYR A 134 7.92 10.21 4.24
C TYR A 134 8.01 11.43 3.31
N ILE A 135 6.93 12.17 3.12
CA ILE A 135 6.89 13.37 2.28
C ILE A 135 7.91 14.42 2.76
N LEU A 136 8.07 14.58 4.07
CA LEU A 136 9.04 15.53 4.65
C LEU A 136 10.49 15.04 4.53
N SER A 137 10.72 13.74 4.45
CA SER A 137 12.07 13.14 4.46
C SER A 137 12.59 12.74 3.08
N LYS A 138 11.72 12.57 2.06
CA LYS A 138 12.07 12.03 0.75
C LYS A 138 11.73 13.01 -0.37
N LYS A 139 12.61 13.06 -1.39
CA LYS A 139 12.40 13.94 -2.56
C LYS A 139 11.43 13.39 -3.58
N THR A 140 11.36 12.06 -3.71
CA THR A 140 10.53 11.36 -4.68
C THR A 140 9.49 10.53 -3.93
N HIS A 141 8.32 11.10 -3.65
CA HIS A 141 7.30 10.40 -2.89
C HIS A 141 5.98 10.26 -3.64
N VAL A 142 5.42 9.07 -3.59
CA VAL A 142 4.04 8.75 -3.96
C VAL A 142 3.23 8.64 -2.69
N ALA A 143 2.25 9.53 -2.51
CA ALA A 143 1.35 9.46 -1.38
C ALA A 143 0.34 8.32 -1.58
N ILE A 144 0.16 7.49 -0.55
CA ILE A 144 -0.79 6.39 -0.60
C ILE A 144 -2.13 6.82 -0.04
N ALA A 145 -3.17 6.75 -0.87
CA ALA A 145 -4.55 6.76 -0.43
C ALA A 145 -4.95 5.31 -0.09
N PRO A 146 -5.24 5.01 1.18
CA PRO A 146 -5.52 3.64 1.60
C PRO A 146 -6.86 3.17 1.05
N ARG A 147 -7.05 1.87 0.97
CA ARG A 147 -8.39 1.32 0.85
C ARG A 147 -9.13 1.52 2.17
N VAL A 148 -10.42 1.77 2.08
CA VAL A 148 -11.21 2.12 3.26
C VAL A 148 -11.71 0.90 3.99
N PHE A 149 -11.58 0.98 5.29
CA PHE A 149 -12.40 0.25 6.23
C PHE A 149 -13.47 1.20 6.78
N GLU A 150 -14.69 0.73 6.81
CA GLU A 150 -15.90 1.33 7.38
C GLU A 150 -15.79 2.78 7.90
N ASN A 151 -16.51 3.69 7.24
CA ASN A 151 -16.82 5.06 7.69
C ASN A 151 -15.63 6.04 7.91
N ASN A 152 -14.41 5.68 7.59
CA ASN A 152 -13.25 6.55 7.70
C ASN A 152 -12.89 7.12 6.33
N ASP A 153 -13.13 8.40 6.13
CA ASP A 153 -12.87 9.10 4.87
C ASP A 153 -12.00 10.35 5.04
N LYS A 154 -11.60 10.66 6.26
CA LYS A 154 -10.86 11.87 6.60
C LYS A 154 -9.58 12.03 5.78
N ILE A 155 -8.80 10.97 5.64
CA ILE A 155 -7.53 11.03 4.92
C ILE A 155 -7.69 11.50 3.47
N TYR A 156 -8.81 11.15 2.80
CA TYR A 156 -9.03 11.53 1.40
C TYR A 156 -9.25 13.03 1.23
N TYR A 157 -9.80 13.69 2.25
CA TYR A 157 -9.97 15.15 2.27
C TYR A 157 -8.68 15.90 2.58
N LEU A 158 -7.63 15.20 3.04
CA LEU A 158 -6.34 15.79 3.39
C LEU A 158 -5.31 15.71 2.25
N PHE A 159 -5.66 15.16 1.08
CA PHE A 159 -4.87 15.22 -0.14
C PHE A 159 -5.24 16.46 -0.96
N THR A 160 -4.60 17.58 -0.69
CA THR A 160 -4.97 18.87 -1.32
C THR A 160 -4.07 19.28 -2.48
N SER A 161 -2.87 18.69 -2.63
CA SER A 161 -2.00 19.06 -3.75
C SER A 161 -2.63 18.69 -5.10
N ASN A 162 -2.33 19.48 -6.13
CA ASN A 162 -2.93 19.29 -7.45
C ASN A 162 -2.12 18.29 -8.30
N VAL A 163 -2.00 17.07 -7.79
CA VAL A 163 -1.32 15.95 -8.47
C VAL A 163 -2.32 14.90 -8.91
N PRO A 164 -2.01 14.12 -9.96
CA PRO A 164 -2.93 13.09 -10.44
C PRO A 164 -3.03 11.91 -9.47
N LEU A 165 -4.15 11.20 -9.59
CA LEU A 165 -4.46 9.99 -8.87
C LEU A 165 -4.12 8.78 -9.74
N LEU A 166 -3.17 7.97 -9.32
CA LEU A 166 -2.89 6.67 -9.94
C LEU A 166 -3.90 5.63 -9.45
N TYR A 167 -4.60 5.01 -10.37
CA TYR A 167 -5.55 3.94 -10.09
C TYR A 167 -5.35 2.78 -11.07
N ILE A 168 -5.32 1.55 -10.55
CA ILE A 168 -5.23 0.35 -11.38
C ILE A 168 -6.60 -0.28 -11.49
N CYS A 169 -7.08 -0.36 -12.72
CA CYS A 169 -8.32 -1.02 -13.07
C CYS A 169 -8.10 -2.52 -13.28
N ARG A 170 -9.03 -3.31 -12.82
CA ARG A 170 -9.11 -4.74 -13.10
C ARG A 170 -10.56 -5.15 -13.25
N ASP A 171 -10.83 -6.08 -14.14
CA ASP A 171 -12.19 -6.59 -14.31
C ASP A 171 -12.70 -7.28 -13.03
N PRO A 172 -13.98 -7.10 -12.68
CA PRO A 172 -14.55 -7.61 -11.43
C PRO A 172 -14.45 -9.13 -11.27
N ILE A 173 -14.60 -9.88 -12.36
CA ILE A 173 -14.54 -11.35 -12.33
C ILE A 173 -13.12 -11.80 -11.95
N SER A 174 -12.11 -11.16 -12.53
CA SER A 174 -10.71 -11.44 -12.18
C SER A 174 -10.36 -11.01 -10.75
N ILE A 175 -10.98 -9.95 -10.21
CA ILE A 175 -10.83 -9.58 -8.79
C ILE A 175 -11.41 -10.69 -7.91
N ILE A 176 -12.65 -11.12 -8.17
CA ILE A 176 -13.33 -12.18 -7.41
C ILE A 176 -12.51 -13.48 -7.46
N ARG A 177 -12.12 -13.90 -8.69
CA ARG A 177 -11.29 -15.10 -8.86
C ARG A 177 -10.00 -15.03 -8.06
N HIS A 178 -9.32 -13.89 -8.08
CA HIS A 178 -8.09 -13.73 -7.31
C HIS A 178 -8.35 -13.73 -5.81
N ALA A 179 -9.42 -13.09 -5.34
CA ALA A 179 -9.79 -13.05 -3.93
C ALA A 179 -10.11 -14.44 -3.38
N ILE A 180 -10.91 -15.24 -4.10
CA ILE A 180 -11.25 -16.62 -3.70
C ILE A 180 -10.00 -17.50 -3.61
N ASN A 181 -9.05 -17.31 -4.54
CA ASN A 181 -7.79 -18.04 -4.60
C ASN A 181 -6.68 -17.40 -3.76
N HIS A 182 -7.00 -16.41 -2.94
CA HIS A 182 -6.01 -15.77 -2.09
C HIS A 182 -5.61 -16.69 -0.95
N ILE A 183 -4.30 -16.86 -0.79
CA ILE A 183 -3.72 -17.69 0.24
C ILE A 183 -3.63 -16.86 1.52
N GLY A 184 -4.07 -17.44 2.63
CA GLY A 184 -4.11 -16.76 3.91
C GLY A 184 -2.72 -16.44 4.48
N ASP A 185 -2.61 -15.35 5.24
CA ASP A 185 -1.38 -14.94 5.93
C ASP A 185 -0.87 -15.97 6.94
N GLN A 186 -1.70 -16.92 7.31
CA GLN A 186 -1.28 -18.09 8.12
C GLN A 186 -0.10 -18.82 7.47
N ASN A 187 -0.04 -18.80 6.13
CA ASN A 187 1.05 -19.37 5.38
C ASN A 187 2.32 -18.48 5.38
N SER A 188 2.20 -17.19 5.67
CA SER A 188 3.37 -16.29 5.85
C SER A 188 4.17 -16.60 7.11
N LYS A 189 3.57 -17.31 8.05
CA LYS A 189 4.23 -17.86 9.25
C LYS A 189 4.90 -19.21 9.01
N ILE A 190 4.70 -19.80 7.82
CA ILE A 190 5.46 -20.96 7.40
C ILE A 190 6.88 -20.46 7.13
N LYS A 191 7.69 -20.47 8.20
CA LYS A 191 9.14 -20.31 8.06
C LYS A 191 9.64 -21.40 7.12
N PRO A 192 10.75 -21.20 6.37
CA PRO A 192 11.41 -22.27 5.67
C PRO A 192 11.53 -23.45 6.64
N MET A 193 10.72 -24.48 6.42
CA MET A 193 10.74 -25.62 7.32
C MET A 193 11.99 -26.43 6.99
N MET A 194 12.96 -26.41 7.89
CA MET A 194 13.98 -27.45 7.88
C MET A 194 13.35 -28.72 8.41
N LYS A 195 13.08 -29.67 7.54
CA LYS A 195 12.64 -31.02 7.94
C LYS A 195 13.75 -32.02 7.65
N GLN A 196 14.13 -32.77 8.65
CA GLN A 196 14.99 -33.94 8.43
C GLN A 196 14.13 -35.00 7.75
N ILE A 197 14.59 -35.47 6.60
CA ILE A 197 13.95 -36.56 5.83
C ILE A 197 14.83 -37.78 5.81
N THR A 198 14.18 -38.93 5.74
CA THR A 198 14.79 -40.23 5.56
C THR A 198 14.17 -40.90 4.34
N LEU A 199 14.77 -42.00 3.87
CA LEU A 199 14.24 -42.79 2.75
C LEU A 199 12.82 -43.32 3.03
N ASN A 200 12.40 -43.39 4.30
CA ASN A 200 11.08 -43.87 4.72
C ASN A 200 10.11 -42.76 5.01
N SER A 201 10.47 -41.49 4.80
CA SER A 201 9.59 -40.37 5.06
C SER A 201 8.39 -40.38 4.12
N ASN A 202 7.19 -40.11 4.69
CA ASN A 202 5.98 -40.00 3.89
C ASN A 202 5.96 -38.64 3.16
N PHE A 203 6.01 -38.66 1.84
CA PHE A 203 6.04 -37.46 0.99
C PHE A 203 4.84 -36.54 1.24
N LYS A 204 3.65 -37.07 1.58
CA LYS A 204 2.47 -36.25 1.84
C LYS A 204 2.59 -35.38 3.09
N GLU A 205 3.44 -35.76 4.02
CA GLU A 205 3.67 -35.02 5.28
C GLU A 205 4.82 -34.02 5.17
N LEU A 206 5.54 -34.05 4.05
CA LEU A 206 6.72 -33.22 3.87
C LEU A 206 6.36 -31.79 3.40
N PHE A 207 5.26 -31.61 2.71
CA PHE A 207 4.83 -30.31 2.25
C PHE A 207 3.87 -29.65 3.25
N PRO A 208 4.07 -28.36 3.56
CA PRO A 208 3.14 -27.63 4.38
C PRO A 208 1.79 -27.52 3.67
N GLU A 209 0.71 -27.69 4.41
CA GLU A 209 -0.62 -27.50 3.88
C GLU A 209 -0.87 -26.01 3.59
N ILE A 210 -1.33 -25.72 2.37
CA ILE A 210 -1.69 -24.36 1.94
C ILE A 210 -3.16 -24.14 2.31
N LEU A 211 -3.44 -23.10 3.10
CA LEU A 211 -4.79 -22.72 3.45
C LEU A 211 -5.23 -21.46 2.69
N TYR A 212 -6.37 -21.56 2.03
CA TYR A 212 -6.99 -20.42 1.36
C TYR A 212 -7.69 -19.52 2.37
N TRP A 213 -7.58 -18.20 2.17
CA TRP A 213 -8.03 -17.19 3.13
C TRP A 213 -9.50 -17.34 3.53
N TYR A 214 -10.38 -17.47 2.55
CA TYR A 214 -11.82 -17.48 2.81
C TYR A 214 -12.39 -18.85 3.17
N SER A 215 -11.81 -19.93 2.69
CA SER A 215 -12.25 -21.29 3.02
C SER A 215 -11.59 -21.81 4.30
N ASN A 216 -10.39 -21.31 4.61
CA ASN A 216 -9.53 -21.89 5.65
C ASN A 216 -9.29 -23.39 5.45
N SER A 217 -9.29 -23.83 4.19
CA SER A 217 -9.04 -25.21 3.76
C SER A 217 -8.01 -25.25 2.66
N SER A 218 -7.52 -26.45 2.33
CA SER A 218 -6.54 -26.67 1.27
C SER A 218 -7.09 -26.48 -0.15
N LYS A 219 -8.37 -26.15 -0.27
CA LYS A 219 -9.06 -25.93 -1.54
C LYS A 219 -9.89 -24.64 -1.49
N PRO A 220 -9.95 -23.88 -2.60
CA PRO A 220 -10.93 -22.80 -2.72
C PRO A 220 -12.34 -23.41 -2.77
N GLU A 221 -13.28 -22.85 -2.04
CA GLU A 221 -14.64 -23.33 -1.93
C GLU A 221 -15.64 -22.32 -2.51
N LEU A 222 -16.79 -22.82 -3.00
CA LEU A 222 -17.83 -21.94 -3.53
C LEU A 222 -18.36 -20.96 -2.46
N ASN A 223 -18.44 -21.38 -1.19
CA ASN A 223 -18.83 -20.51 -0.07
C ASN A 223 -17.86 -19.33 0.12
N SER A 224 -16.62 -19.43 -0.37
CA SER A 224 -15.67 -18.31 -0.38
C SER A 224 -16.17 -17.16 -1.26
N LEU A 225 -16.96 -17.43 -2.31
CA LEU A 225 -17.56 -16.39 -3.13
C LEU A 225 -18.50 -15.50 -2.31
N ILE A 226 -19.34 -16.08 -1.49
CA ILE A 226 -20.26 -15.33 -0.61
C ILE A 226 -19.46 -14.42 0.29
N LYS A 227 -18.43 -14.93 0.94
CA LYS A 227 -17.56 -14.14 1.83
C LYS A 227 -16.84 -12.99 1.09
N VAL A 228 -16.42 -13.20 -0.16
CA VAL A 228 -15.83 -12.13 -0.99
C VAL A 228 -16.87 -11.07 -1.31
N LEU A 229 -18.10 -11.46 -1.64
CA LEU A 229 -19.20 -10.53 -1.94
C LEU A 229 -19.67 -9.78 -0.68
N ASP A 230 -19.69 -10.42 0.47
CA ASP A 230 -19.98 -9.76 1.77
C ASP A 230 -18.92 -8.70 2.10
N ASN A 231 -17.68 -8.90 1.64
CA ASN A 231 -16.60 -7.93 1.76
C ASN A 231 -16.46 -7.03 0.51
N TYR A 232 -17.55 -6.74 -0.19
CA TYR A 232 -17.53 -5.96 -1.45
C TYR A 232 -16.86 -4.60 -1.31
N GLU A 233 -16.93 -3.98 -0.15
CA GLU A 233 -16.27 -2.69 0.12
C GLU A 233 -14.77 -2.76 -0.07
N LEU A 234 -14.15 -3.82 0.37
CA LEU A 234 -12.72 -4.08 0.24
C LEU A 234 -12.28 -4.14 -1.22
N TYR A 235 -13.11 -4.74 -2.08
CA TYR A 235 -12.73 -5.04 -3.46
C TYR A 235 -13.25 -4.03 -4.47
N PHE A 236 -14.39 -3.40 -4.21
CA PHE A 236 -15.13 -2.64 -5.21
C PHE A 236 -15.44 -1.19 -4.83
N LYS A 237 -15.29 -0.80 -3.55
CA LYS A 237 -15.60 0.58 -3.13
C LYS A 237 -14.49 1.60 -3.38
N SER A 238 -13.27 1.18 -3.70
CA SER A 238 -12.16 2.13 -3.90
C SER A 238 -12.47 3.21 -4.95
N TYR A 239 -13.22 2.88 -6.02
CA TYR A 239 -13.61 3.87 -7.02
C TYR A 239 -14.47 5.02 -6.46
N GLN A 240 -15.23 4.80 -5.39
CA GLN A 240 -16.04 5.85 -4.75
C GLN A 240 -15.15 6.96 -4.16
N ARG A 241 -13.92 6.63 -3.79
CA ARG A 241 -12.95 7.57 -3.23
C ARG A 241 -12.39 8.54 -4.26
N ILE A 242 -12.40 8.16 -5.52
CA ILE A 242 -12.05 9.04 -6.65
C ILE A 242 -12.93 10.31 -6.61
N LYS A 243 -14.21 10.16 -6.28
CA LYS A 243 -15.14 11.29 -6.19
C LYS A 243 -14.80 12.26 -5.05
N ILE A 244 -14.29 11.74 -3.91
CA ILE A 244 -13.87 12.57 -2.78
C ILE A 244 -12.56 13.29 -3.11
N LEU A 245 -11.61 12.56 -3.70
CA LEU A 245 -10.29 13.10 -4.05
C LEU A 245 -10.36 14.21 -5.10
N LYS A 246 -11.35 14.18 -6.00
CA LYS A 246 -11.54 15.19 -7.07
C LYS A 246 -10.27 15.50 -7.86
N LYS A 247 -9.50 14.45 -8.19
CA LYS A 247 -8.24 14.53 -8.93
C LYS A 247 -8.39 14.01 -10.35
N ASP A 248 -7.51 14.45 -11.24
CA ASP A 248 -7.35 13.79 -12.52
C ASP A 248 -6.86 12.36 -12.32
N VAL A 249 -7.54 11.42 -12.96
CA VAL A 249 -7.24 9.99 -12.76
C VAL A 249 -6.35 9.48 -13.87
N LEU A 250 -5.18 8.98 -13.46
CA LEU A 250 -4.29 8.20 -14.30
C LEU A 250 -4.65 6.72 -14.10
N CYS A 251 -5.47 6.19 -14.99
CA CYS A 251 -5.96 4.82 -14.90
C CYS A 251 -5.17 3.90 -15.83
N PHE A 252 -4.64 2.82 -15.28
CA PHE A 252 -4.04 1.72 -16.05
C PHE A 252 -4.79 0.43 -15.79
N GLU A 253 -4.88 -0.41 -16.80
CA GLU A 253 -5.35 -1.79 -16.63
C GLU A 253 -4.24 -2.68 -16.05
N LEU A 254 -4.64 -3.77 -15.41
CA LEU A 254 -3.68 -4.72 -14.82
C LEU A 254 -2.69 -5.28 -15.85
N ASN A 255 -3.10 -5.46 -17.11
CA ASN A 255 -2.23 -5.93 -18.19
C ASN A 255 -1.13 -4.91 -18.55
N GLU A 256 -1.36 -3.61 -18.34
CA GLU A 256 -0.39 -2.55 -18.60
C GLU A 256 0.72 -2.49 -17.54
N ILE A 257 0.47 -3.05 -16.36
CA ILE A 257 1.47 -3.16 -15.28
C ILE A 257 2.03 -4.58 -15.12
N SER A 258 1.79 -5.45 -16.10
CA SER A 258 2.26 -6.84 -16.07
C SER A 258 3.04 -7.22 -17.32
N GLY A 259 3.89 -8.22 -17.20
CA GLY A 259 4.72 -8.71 -18.29
C GLY A 259 5.60 -7.61 -18.90
N LEU A 260 5.76 -7.65 -20.21
CA LEU A 260 6.58 -6.68 -20.96
C LEU A 260 5.97 -5.27 -21.00
N ASN A 261 4.66 -5.14 -20.77
CA ASN A 261 3.99 -3.83 -20.78
C ASN A 261 4.35 -3.01 -19.54
N ALA A 262 4.62 -3.67 -18.41
CA ALA A 262 5.00 -3.01 -17.17
C ALA A 262 6.14 -1.99 -17.37
N ARG A 263 7.14 -2.35 -18.18
CA ARG A 263 8.26 -1.47 -18.48
C ARG A 263 7.80 -0.13 -19.06
N LYS A 264 6.94 -0.15 -20.09
CA LYS A 264 6.44 1.08 -20.73
C LYS A 264 5.67 1.96 -19.76
N THR A 265 4.83 1.34 -18.92
CA THR A 265 4.02 2.06 -17.94
C THR A 265 4.89 2.72 -16.87
N PHE A 266 5.88 2.00 -16.34
CA PHE A 266 6.73 2.55 -15.30
C PHE A 266 7.79 3.53 -15.84
N ASP A 267 8.29 3.37 -17.07
CA ASP A 267 9.07 4.40 -17.75
C ASP A 267 8.28 5.71 -17.86
N PHE A 268 7.03 5.62 -18.31
CA PHE A 268 6.15 6.79 -18.42
C PHE A 268 5.92 7.46 -17.05
N ILE A 269 5.64 6.69 -15.99
CA ILE A 269 5.43 7.25 -14.65
C ILE A 269 6.71 7.89 -14.11
N ALA A 270 7.84 7.20 -14.22
CA ALA A 270 9.12 7.64 -13.70
C ALA A 270 9.62 8.91 -14.41
N ASP A 271 9.53 8.95 -15.72
CA ASP A 271 9.94 10.11 -16.52
C ASP A 271 9.01 11.31 -16.29
N LYS A 272 7.71 11.11 -16.46
CA LYS A 272 6.72 12.19 -16.39
C LYS A 272 6.62 12.88 -15.04
N PHE A 273 6.71 12.13 -13.95
CA PHE A 273 6.40 12.63 -12.60
C PHE A 273 7.62 12.78 -11.70
N PHE A 274 8.67 12.00 -11.93
CA PHE A 274 9.80 11.94 -11.01
C PHE A 274 11.14 12.30 -11.65
N ASN A 275 11.24 12.30 -12.96
CA ASN A 275 12.48 12.50 -13.71
C ASN A 275 13.58 11.52 -13.24
N VAL A 276 13.22 10.25 -13.05
CA VAL A 276 14.12 9.18 -12.67
C VAL A 276 14.10 8.06 -13.71
N LYS A 277 15.19 7.31 -13.81
CA LYS A 277 15.26 6.12 -14.66
C LYS A 277 14.99 4.87 -13.86
N CYS A 278 14.14 3.99 -14.39
CA CYS A 278 13.87 2.71 -13.77
C CYS A 278 15.06 1.75 -13.96
N ASP A 279 15.44 1.04 -12.91
CA ASP A 279 16.35 -0.09 -13.00
C ASP A 279 15.58 -1.35 -13.42
N TYR A 280 15.79 -1.77 -14.67
CA TYR A 280 15.11 -2.94 -15.25
C TYR A 280 15.83 -4.26 -15.01
N SER A 281 17.01 -4.27 -14.41
CA SER A 281 17.75 -5.50 -14.11
C SER A 281 16.91 -6.49 -13.27
N PHE A 282 15.99 -5.96 -12.46
CA PHE A 282 15.10 -6.74 -11.60
C PHE A 282 13.72 -7.02 -12.22
N PHE A 283 13.29 -6.31 -13.24
CA PHE A 283 11.94 -6.44 -13.83
C PHE A 283 11.68 -7.83 -14.40
N SER A 284 12.63 -8.38 -15.16
CA SER A 284 12.50 -9.70 -15.77
C SER A 284 12.38 -10.82 -14.74
N LYS A 285 12.92 -10.63 -13.53
CA LYS A 285 12.97 -11.63 -12.47
C LYS A 285 11.70 -11.65 -11.60
N ARG A 286 10.90 -10.56 -11.58
CA ARG A 286 9.76 -10.42 -10.67
C ARG A 286 8.38 -10.34 -11.30
N ILE A 287 8.30 -10.04 -12.59
CA ILE A 287 7.03 -9.95 -13.31
C ILE A 287 6.21 -11.25 -13.19
N ASN A 288 6.90 -12.35 -12.98
CA ASN A 288 6.31 -13.69 -12.79
C ASN A 288 6.30 -14.12 -11.32
N ARG A 289 5.93 -13.24 -10.38
CA ARG A 289 5.69 -13.68 -9.00
C ARG A 289 4.52 -14.66 -9.01
N HIS A 290 4.84 -15.93 -8.96
CA HIS A 290 3.85 -16.98 -8.77
C HIS A 290 3.35 -16.89 -7.33
N GLN A 291 2.08 -16.57 -7.17
CA GLN A 291 1.33 -16.82 -5.95
C GLN A 291 0.61 -18.16 -6.13
N GLY A 292 0.03 -18.67 -5.10
CA GLY A 292 -0.63 -19.95 -5.11
C GLY A 292 0.22 -21.02 -4.45
N ASP A 293 0.21 -22.21 -5.00
CA ASP A 293 0.86 -23.38 -4.41
C ASP A 293 2.37 -23.20 -4.12
N LEU A 294 3.00 -22.22 -4.80
CA LEU A 294 4.41 -21.89 -4.61
C LEU A 294 4.71 -20.97 -3.43
N VAL A 295 3.69 -20.50 -2.70
CA VAL A 295 3.88 -19.61 -1.53
C VAL A 295 4.64 -20.28 -0.39
N VAL A 296 4.61 -21.61 -0.33
CA VAL A 296 5.29 -22.40 0.69
C VAL A 296 6.80 -22.49 0.47
N LEU A 297 7.26 -22.10 -0.70
CA LEU A 297 8.70 -22.13 -1.02
C LEU A 297 9.44 -20.91 -0.45
N PRO A 298 10.69 -21.03 -0.07
CA PRO A 298 11.53 -22.25 -0.17
C PRO A 298 11.23 -23.27 0.94
N VAL A 299 11.39 -24.55 0.64
CA VAL A 299 11.38 -25.64 1.62
C VAL A 299 12.76 -26.27 1.66
N VAL A 300 13.31 -26.45 2.84
CA VAL A 300 14.63 -27.04 3.05
C VAL A 300 14.48 -28.41 3.69
N TYR A 301 15.01 -29.42 3.05
CA TYR A 301 15.10 -30.78 3.56
C TYR A 301 16.55 -31.11 3.89
N SER A 302 16.77 -31.69 5.07
CA SER A 302 18.10 -32.19 5.46
C SER A 302 18.09 -33.71 5.43
N ILE A 303 19.03 -34.29 4.70
CA ILE A 303 19.26 -35.74 4.65
C ILE A 303 20.55 -36.00 5.41
N VAL A 304 20.49 -36.87 6.40
CA VAL A 304 21.67 -37.30 7.16
C VAL A 304 22.06 -38.71 6.73
N ILE A 305 23.29 -38.85 6.23
CA ILE A 305 23.88 -40.11 5.82
C ILE A 305 25.21 -40.28 6.58
N GLY A 306 25.17 -41.06 7.67
CA GLY A 306 26.31 -41.15 8.58
C GLY A 306 26.59 -39.80 9.25
N GLU A 307 27.81 -39.26 9.08
CA GLU A 307 28.21 -37.95 9.59
C GLU A 307 27.96 -36.80 8.59
N ILE A 308 27.48 -37.10 7.41
CA ILE A 308 27.24 -36.10 6.33
C ILE A 308 25.80 -35.62 6.40
N CYS A 309 25.62 -34.31 6.46
CA CYS A 309 24.31 -33.66 6.34
C CYS A 309 24.24 -32.94 4.98
N ILE A 310 23.28 -33.33 4.15
CA ILE A 310 23.02 -32.72 2.85
C ILE A 310 21.72 -31.94 2.93
N ASN A 311 21.74 -30.67 2.58
CA ASN A 311 20.56 -29.84 2.51
C ASN A 311 20.06 -29.76 1.06
N ILE A 312 18.79 -30.14 0.85
CA ILE A 312 18.09 -30.00 -0.43
C ILE A 312 17.09 -28.83 -0.28
N VAL A 313 17.24 -27.81 -1.11
CA VAL A 313 16.35 -26.64 -1.13
C VAL A 313 15.44 -26.73 -2.34
N ILE A 314 14.13 -26.83 -2.09
CA ILE A 314 13.12 -26.69 -3.15
C ILE A 314 12.69 -25.24 -3.17
N THR A 315 12.91 -24.56 -4.28
CA THR A 315 12.61 -23.13 -4.42
C THR A 315 12.25 -22.80 -5.87
N THR A 316 11.78 -21.58 -6.12
CA THR A 316 11.70 -21.05 -7.48
C THR A 316 12.95 -20.28 -7.82
N LYS A 317 13.33 -20.22 -9.09
CA LYS A 317 14.48 -19.44 -9.58
C LYS A 317 14.41 -17.98 -9.10
N ASN A 318 13.22 -17.43 -9.00
CA ASN A 318 13.01 -16.06 -8.51
C ASN A 318 13.27 -15.90 -7.01
N LEU A 319 12.93 -16.89 -6.19
CA LEU A 319 13.17 -16.86 -4.74
C LEU A 319 14.64 -17.03 -4.38
N MET A 320 15.42 -17.74 -5.21
CA MET A 320 16.87 -17.90 -5.01
C MET A 320 17.62 -16.56 -4.97
N TYR A 321 17.11 -15.53 -5.67
CA TYR A 321 17.73 -14.21 -5.72
C TYR A 321 17.27 -13.25 -4.61
N PHE A 322 16.21 -13.58 -3.88
CA PHE A 322 15.58 -12.68 -2.90
C PHE A 322 15.81 -13.05 -1.45
N ASN A 323 16.00 -14.32 -1.19
CA ASN A 323 16.39 -14.74 0.15
C ASN A 323 17.92 -14.83 0.14
N SER A 324 18.53 -14.22 1.14
CA SER A 324 19.93 -14.43 1.49
C SER A 324 20.14 -15.86 2.01
N LEU A 325 19.69 -16.84 1.22
CA LEU A 325 20.03 -18.23 1.44
C LEU A 325 21.52 -18.34 1.11
N GLU A 326 22.33 -18.44 2.14
CA GLU A 326 23.72 -18.85 2.00
C GLU A 326 23.79 -20.39 2.06
N PRO A 327 24.62 -21.00 1.22
CA PRO A 327 25.54 -20.38 0.27
C PRO A 327 24.84 -19.90 -1.02
N LYS A 328 25.41 -18.91 -1.71
CA LYS A 328 25.00 -18.50 -3.05
C LYS A 328 25.13 -19.70 -3.98
N MET A 329 24.00 -20.21 -4.47
CA MET A 329 23.99 -21.34 -5.40
C MET A 329 24.35 -20.83 -6.80
N THR A 330 25.19 -21.58 -7.50
CA THR A 330 25.49 -21.36 -8.92
C THR A 330 24.44 -22.01 -9.80
N ASP A 331 24.41 -21.71 -11.11
CA ASP A 331 23.49 -22.36 -12.05
C ASP A 331 23.73 -23.89 -12.18
N GLU A 332 24.84 -24.38 -11.72
CA GLU A 332 25.23 -25.83 -11.71
C GLU A 332 24.68 -26.55 -10.48
N ASP A 333 24.30 -25.83 -9.44
CA ASP A 333 23.86 -26.38 -8.15
C ASP A 333 22.38 -26.73 -8.10
N TYR A 334 21.61 -26.54 -9.18
CA TYR A 334 20.17 -26.80 -9.18
C TYR A 334 19.69 -27.62 -10.38
N ILE A 335 18.61 -28.36 -10.17
CA ILE A 335 17.87 -29.07 -11.21
C ILE A 335 16.53 -28.42 -11.39
N ASP A 336 16.18 -28.02 -12.62
CA ASP A 336 14.86 -27.49 -12.94
C ASP A 336 13.84 -28.64 -13.10
N ILE A 337 12.93 -28.75 -12.12
CA ILE A 337 11.88 -29.77 -12.09
C ILE A 337 10.50 -29.18 -12.48
N THR A 338 10.46 -27.96 -13.02
CA THR A 338 9.21 -27.27 -13.34
C THR A 338 8.32 -28.08 -14.29
N SER A 339 8.91 -28.67 -15.33
CA SER A 339 8.19 -29.50 -16.30
C SER A 339 7.55 -30.75 -15.68
N GLU A 340 8.23 -31.35 -14.70
CA GLU A 340 7.76 -32.56 -14.04
C GLU A 340 6.55 -32.28 -13.13
N ILE A 341 6.61 -31.16 -12.36
CA ILE A 341 5.51 -30.74 -11.49
C ILE A 341 4.24 -30.45 -12.27
N PHE A 342 4.35 -29.88 -13.47
CA PHE A 342 3.17 -29.52 -14.29
C PHE A 342 2.63 -30.65 -15.17
N LYS A 343 3.40 -31.71 -15.40
CA LYS A 343 2.91 -32.90 -16.14
C LYS A 343 1.78 -33.63 -15.41
N GLU A 344 1.83 -33.68 -14.09
CA GLU A 344 0.83 -34.40 -13.28
C GLU A 344 -0.48 -33.63 -13.08
N ARG A 345 -0.58 -32.35 -13.53
CA ARG A 345 -1.78 -31.49 -13.37
C ARG A 345 -2.63 -31.41 -14.63
N LYS A 346 -2.31 -32.19 -15.68
CA LYS A 346 -3.16 -32.36 -16.85
C LYS A 346 -4.07 -33.57 -16.66
#